data_d54e42aa03d02e19df2df3df72f9ec78
#
_entry.id   d54e42aa03d02e19df2df3df72f9ec78
#
_cell.length_a   1.000
_cell.length_b   1.000
_cell.length_c   1.000
_cell.angle_alpha   90.00
_cell.angle_beta   90.00
_cell.angle_gamma   90.00
#
_symmetry.space_group_name_H-M   'P 1'
#
loop_
_entity.id
_entity.type
_entity.pdbx_description
1 polymer ?
#
loop_
_entity_poly.entity_id
_entity_poly.type
_entity_poly.pdbx_seq_one_letter_code
_entity_poly.pdbx_strand_id
1 'polypeptide(L)'
;MKNRIVISLLAGTLALGACNLDETPYGFYSEDNFFKTAADAEAAVMYAYGTLNYLEYSRTIFFLGDMASETMTTKSDASADNQDLNNWKVGNFKTNGSLENFFKYAFIGVNRANAVIKKVPDAGFSQEQKG
;
A
#
# COMPACT_ATOMS: atom_id res chain seq x y z
N MET A 1 -44.27 38.53 1.39
CA MET A 1 -42.86 38.75 0.99
C MET A 1 -41.88 37.71 1.62
N LYS A 2 -41.99 37.37 2.90
CA LYS A 2 -41.16 36.38 3.59
C LYS A 2 -41.08 35.00 2.91
N ASN A 3 -42.22 34.44 2.50
CA ASN A 3 -42.27 33.09 1.90
C ASN A 3 -41.57 33.02 0.51
N ARG A 4 -41.57 34.10 -0.25
CA ARG A 4 -40.88 34.15 -1.56
C ARG A 4 -39.35 34.14 -1.42
N ILE A 5 -38.82 34.79 -0.38
CA ILE A 5 -37.40 34.84 -0.07
C ILE A 5 -36.93 33.46 0.40
N VAL A 6 -37.69 32.76 1.22
CA VAL A 6 -37.38 31.42 1.71
C VAL A 6 -37.34 30.39 0.56
N ILE A 7 -38.32 30.47 -0.37
CA ILE A 7 -38.35 29.59 -1.56
C ILE A 7 -37.15 29.87 -2.48
N SER A 8 -36.76 31.12 -2.67
CA SER A 8 -35.58 31.47 -3.48
C SER A 8 -34.29 31.01 -2.85
N LEU A 9 -34.12 31.06 -1.52
CA LEU A 9 -32.96 30.51 -0.82
C LEU A 9 -32.91 28.99 -0.92
N LEU A 10 -34.03 28.30 -0.79
CA LEU A 10 -34.10 26.82 -0.88
C LEU A 10 -33.80 26.33 -2.29
N ALA A 11 -34.26 27.05 -3.33
CA ALA A 11 -33.92 26.73 -4.72
C ALA A 11 -32.44 26.97 -5.05
N GLY A 12 -31.82 27.96 -4.44
CA GLY A 12 -30.39 28.25 -4.59
C GLY A 12 -29.45 27.16 -3.98
N THR A 13 -29.86 26.55 -2.86
CA THR A 13 -29.08 25.48 -2.22
C THR A 13 -29.17 24.15 -2.97
N LEU A 14 -30.24 23.89 -3.68
CA LEU A 14 -30.40 22.68 -4.52
C LEU A 14 -29.56 22.74 -5.82
N ALA A 15 -29.25 23.93 -6.30
CA ALA A 15 -28.42 24.10 -7.51
C ALA A 15 -26.90 23.87 -7.26
N LEU A 16 -26.45 23.88 -6.02
CA LEU A 16 -25.05 23.69 -5.66
C LEU A 16 -24.62 22.21 -5.53
N GLY A 17 -25.58 21.27 -5.60
CA GLY A 17 -25.32 19.83 -5.48
C GLY A 17 -25.02 19.10 -6.80
N ALA A 18 -24.92 19.81 -7.93
CA ALA A 18 -24.80 19.19 -9.25
C ALA A 18 -23.37 19.14 -9.81
N CYS A 19 -22.36 19.26 -8.99
CA CYS A 19 -21.00 18.94 -9.43
C CYS A 19 -20.84 17.41 -9.43
N ASN A 20 -20.85 16.82 -10.62
CA ASN A 20 -20.39 15.45 -10.80
C ASN A 20 -18.90 15.40 -10.47
N LEU A 21 -18.57 14.76 -9.33
CA LEU A 21 -17.22 14.55 -8.85
C LEU A 21 -16.58 13.26 -9.39
N ASP A 22 -17.14 12.69 -10.47
CA ASP A 22 -16.50 11.57 -11.16
C ASP A 22 -15.22 12.06 -11.84
N GLU A 23 -14.13 12.04 -11.09
CA GLU A 23 -12.80 12.19 -11.66
C GLU A 23 -12.47 10.95 -12.49
N THR A 24 -12.40 11.09 -13.79
CA THR A 24 -11.70 10.13 -14.65
C THR A 24 -10.20 10.42 -14.53
N PRO A 25 -9.42 9.62 -13.80
CA PRO A 25 -7.99 9.86 -13.66
C PRO A 25 -7.30 9.64 -15.00
N TYR A 26 -7.00 10.73 -15.69
CA TYR A 26 -6.17 10.69 -16.88
C TYR A 26 -4.71 10.44 -16.49
N GLY A 27 -4.16 9.32 -16.94
CA GLY A 27 -2.74 9.00 -16.76
C GLY A 27 -2.37 8.23 -15.50
N PHE A 28 -3.32 7.80 -14.68
CA PHE A 28 -3.08 6.89 -13.58
C PHE A 28 -3.72 5.52 -13.86
N TYR A 29 -2.96 4.45 -13.56
CA TYR A 29 -3.52 3.11 -13.54
C TYR A 29 -4.46 3.00 -12.34
N SER A 30 -5.77 2.89 -12.60
CA SER A 30 -6.76 2.52 -11.59
C SER A 30 -7.00 1.00 -11.65
N GLU A 31 -7.53 0.42 -10.57
CA GLU A 31 -7.87 -1.01 -10.57
C GLU A 31 -8.83 -1.40 -11.71
N ASP A 32 -9.65 -0.47 -12.20
CA ASP A 32 -10.66 -0.73 -13.23
C ASP A 32 -10.10 -0.66 -14.66
N ASN A 33 -8.96 -0.02 -14.87
CA ASN A 33 -8.38 0.14 -16.21
C ASN A 33 -7.07 -0.62 -16.42
N PHE A 34 -6.48 -1.23 -15.40
CA PHE A 34 -5.17 -1.86 -15.48
C PHE A 34 -5.23 -3.32 -15.96
N PHE A 35 -5.97 -4.19 -15.36
CA PHE A 35 -5.97 -5.63 -15.67
C PHE A 35 -6.74 -5.98 -16.95
N LYS A 36 -6.36 -5.47 -18.10
CA LYS A 36 -7.06 -5.69 -19.38
C LYS A 36 -6.33 -6.62 -20.34
N THR A 37 -5.03 -6.74 -20.20
CA THR A 37 -4.17 -7.54 -21.07
C THR A 37 -3.29 -8.48 -20.27
N ALA A 38 -2.77 -9.54 -20.93
CA ALA A 38 -1.81 -10.45 -20.32
C ALA A 38 -0.55 -9.70 -19.86
N ALA A 39 -0.11 -8.69 -20.61
CA ALA A 39 1.02 -7.85 -20.24
C ALA A 39 0.75 -7.05 -18.96
N ASP A 40 -0.48 -6.58 -18.75
CA ASP A 40 -0.85 -5.90 -17.51
C ASP A 40 -0.79 -6.86 -16.31
N ALA A 41 -1.24 -8.10 -16.51
CA ALA A 41 -1.18 -9.13 -15.47
C ALA A 41 0.27 -9.46 -15.10
N GLU A 42 1.15 -9.65 -16.08
CA GLU A 42 2.58 -9.88 -15.87
C GLU A 42 3.24 -8.69 -15.14
N ALA A 43 2.95 -7.47 -15.59
CA ALA A 43 3.44 -6.26 -14.92
C ALA A 43 2.97 -6.17 -13.47
N ALA A 44 1.73 -6.55 -13.18
CA ALA A 44 1.19 -6.58 -11.81
C ALA A 44 1.90 -7.61 -10.93
N VAL A 45 2.19 -8.80 -11.46
CA VAL A 45 2.97 -9.83 -10.77
C VAL A 45 4.37 -9.31 -10.47
N MET A 46 5.06 -8.76 -11.46
CA MET A 46 6.39 -8.17 -11.28
C MET A 46 6.38 -7.02 -10.27
N TYR A 47 5.32 -6.22 -10.25
CA TYR A 47 5.14 -5.15 -9.27
C TYR A 47 4.95 -5.68 -7.84
N ALA A 48 4.27 -6.82 -7.68
CA ALA A 48 4.17 -7.49 -6.38
C ALA A 48 5.52 -8.03 -5.91
N TYR A 49 6.28 -8.71 -6.79
CA TYR A 49 7.64 -9.15 -6.49
C TYR A 49 8.60 -8.00 -6.21
N GLY A 50 8.42 -6.85 -6.86
CA GLY A 50 9.23 -5.66 -6.63
C GLY A 50 9.24 -5.16 -5.18
N THR A 51 8.24 -5.56 -4.39
CA THR A 51 8.19 -5.22 -2.96
C THR A 51 9.36 -5.84 -2.18
N LEU A 52 9.83 -7.01 -2.60
CA LEU A 52 10.96 -7.70 -1.95
C LEU A 52 12.29 -6.96 -2.11
N ASN A 53 12.39 -6.07 -3.10
CA ASN A 53 13.58 -5.25 -3.36
C ASN A 53 13.58 -3.92 -2.59
N TYR A 54 12.53 -3.61 -1.83
CA TYR A 54 12.55 -2.41 -1.01
C TYR A 54 13.65 -2.50 0.04
N LEU A 55 14.49 -1.49 0.07
CA LEU A 55 15.60 -1.42 1.01
C LEU A 55 15.14 -1.55 2.47
N GLU A 56 14.02 -0.93 2.79
CA GLU A 56 13.42 -0.97 4.13
C GLU A 56 12.97 -2.38 4.51
N TYR A 57 12.42 -3.13 3.55
CA TYR A 57 12.01 -4.52 3.78
C TYR A 57 13.23 -5.43 3.94
N SER A 58 14.17 -5.43 3.00
CA SER A 58 15.36 -6.28 3.03
C SER A 58 16.28 -5.98 4.21
N ARG A 59 16.49 -4.71 4.51
CA ARG A 59 17.26 -4.26 5.67
C ARG A 59 16.62 -4.71 6.98
N THR A 60 15.29 -4.61 7.07
CA THR A 60 14.58 -4.96 8.29
C THR A 60 14.57 -6.46 8.52
N ILE A 61 14.47 -7.29 7.49
CA ILE A 61 14.64 -8.75 7.62
C ILE A 61 16.00 -9.07 8.24
N PHE A 62 17.08 -8.44 7.77
CA PHE A 62 18.40 -8.58 8.34
C PHE A 62 18.45 -8.14 9.81
N PHE A 63 17.85 -7.00 10.14
CA PHE A 63 17.82 -6.50 11.51
C PHE A 63 17.00 -7.40 12.44
N LEU A 64 15.88 -7.93 11.98
CA LEU A 64 15.03 -8.81 12.79
C LEU A 64 15.59 -10.23 12.90
N GLY A 65 16.23 -10.73 11.85
CA GLY A 65 16.82 -12.07 11.85
C GLY A 65 18.18 -12.10 12.56
N ASP A 66 19.15 -11.40 12.02
CA ASP A 66 20.56 -11.54 12.44
C ASP A 66 20.89 -10.67 13.65
N MET A 67 20.44 -9.40 13.65
CA MET A 67 20.75 -8.45 14.73
C MET A 67 20.00 -8.74 16.03
N ALA A 68 18.79 -9.30 15.94
CA ALA A 68 18.03 -9.73 17.11
C ALA A 68 18.51 -11.09 17.65
N SER A 69 19.46 -11.74 16.99
CA SER A 69 20.06 -12.99 17.45
C SER A 69 21.35 -12.73 18.25
N GLU A 70 21.84 -13.74 18.95
CA GLU A 70 23.10 -13.67 19.70
C GLU A 70 24.35 -13.71 18.78
N THR A 71 24.16 -13.91 17.47
CA THR A 71 25.26 -14.06 16.51
C THR A 71 25.86 -12.73 16.06
N MET A 72 25.11 -11.63 16.23
CA MET A 72 25.54 -10.29 15.84
C MET A 72 25.32 -9.28 16.96
N THR A 73 26.09 -8.22 16.94
CA THR A 73 25.90 -7.08 17.84
C THR A 73 25.97 -5.77 17.06
N THR A 74 25.22 -4.79 17.49
CA THR A 74 25.27 -3.45 16.93
C THR A 74 26.50 -2.69 17.40
N LYS A 75 26.97 -1.74 16.58
CA LYS A 75 27.93 -0.74 17.03
C LYS A 75 27.28 0.17 18.10
N SER A 76 28.11 0.77 18.92
CA SER A 76 27.68 1.71 19.98
C SER A 76 27.01 2.97 19.43
N ASP A 77 27.29 3.35 18.17
CA ASP A 77 26.73 4.49 17.45
C ASP A 77 25.54 4.12 16.52
N ALA A 78 25.05 2.87 16.60
CA ALA A 78 23.88 2.47 15.88
C ALA A 78 22.62 3.25 16.33
N SER A 79 21.60 3.33 15.45
CA SER A 79 20.34 3.96 15.80
C SER A 79 19.71 3.33 17.06
N ALA A 80 18.94 4.11 17.81
CA ALA A 80 18.25 3.62 19.00
C ALA A 80 17.38 2.40 18.68
N ASP A 81 16.68 2.41 17.54
CA ASP A 81 15.83 1.30 17.10
C ASP A 81 16.62 0.00 16.94
N ASN A 82 17.80 0.08 16.33
CA ASN A 82 18.67 -1.09 16.13
C ASN A 82 19.25 -1.60 17.43
N GLN A 83 19.65 -0.68 18.32
CA GLN A 83 20.14 -1.05 19.67
C GLN A 83 19.02 -1.70 20.49
N ASP A 84 17.79 -1.22 20.38
CA ASP A 84 16.64 -1.77 21.09
C ASP A 84 16.29 -3.18 20.60
N LEU A 85 16.41 -3.45 19.29
CA LEU A 85 16.27 -4.79 18.72
C LEU A 85 17.38 -5.72 19.21
N ASN A 86 18.64 -5.28 19.11
CA ASN A 86 19.79 -6.08 19.52
C ASN A 86 19.80 -6.42 21.01
N ASN A 87 19.33 -5.49 21.85
CA ASN A 87 19.26 -5.66 23.29
C ASN A 87 17.89 -6.15 23.81
N TRP A 88 17.00 -6.54 22.91
CA TRP A 88 15.65 -7.05 23.26
C TRP A 88 14.85 -6.13 24.19
N LYS A 89 14.93 -4.81 23.96
CA LYS A 89 14.14 -3.85 24.76
C LYS A 89 12.68 -3.83 24.30
N VAL A 90 11.96 -4.87 24.63
CA VAL A 90 10.57 -5.14 24.19
C VAL A 90 9.62 -3.98 24.48
N GLY A 91 9.86 -3.21 25.56
CA GLY A 91 9.06 -2.03 25.88
C GLY A 91 9.04 -0.97 24.79
N ASN A 92 10.11 -0.88 23.99
CA ASN A 92 10.28 0.11 22.93
C ASN A 92 9.80 -0.39 21.55
N PHE A 93 9.41 -1.66 21.42
CA PHE A 93 9.04 -2.25 20.14
C PHE A 93 7.81 -1.58 19.49
N LYS A 94 6.92 -0.99 20.29
CA LYS A 94 5.74 -0.28 19.79
C LYS A 94 6.07 0.96 18.96
N THR A 95 7.22 1.57 19.20
CA THR A 95 7.68 2.80 18.56
C THR A 95 8.95 2.58 17.72
N ASN A 96 9.35 1.33 17.53
CA ASN A 96 10.54 0.97 16.78
C ASN A 96 10.29 1.10 15.28
N GLY A 97 10.99 2.04 14.62
CA GLY A 97 10.82 2.32 13.19
C GLY A 97 11.23 1.16 12.29
N SER A 98 12.14 0.29 12.71
CA SER A 98 12.50 -0.90 11.94
C SER A 98 11.36 -1.91 11.89
N LEU A 99 10.66 -2.12 13.00
CA LEU A 99 9.48 -2.98 13.07
C LEU A 99 8.32 -2.38 12.27
N GLU A 100 8.07 -1.08 12.42
CA GLU A 100 7.04 -0.38 11.66
C GLU A 100 7.27 -0.52 10.15
N ASN A 101 8.49 -0.28 9.67
CA ASN A 101 8.85 -0.43 8.28
C ASN A 101 8.68 -1.88 7.77
N PHE A 102 9.06 -2.87 8.56
CA PHE A 102 8.84 -4.27 8.18
C PHE A 102 7.35 -4.55 7.94
N PHE A 103 6.49 -4.21 8.89
CA PHE A 103 5.05 -4.39 8.74
C PHE A 103 4.51 -3.65 7.53
N LYS A 104 4.83 -2.38 7.39
CA LYS A 104 4.37 -1.53 6.28
C LYS A 104 4.70 -2.15 4.93
N TYR A 105 5.94 -2.50 4.68
CA TYR A 105 6.37 -2.99 3.37
C TYR A 105 5.96 -4.44 3.12
N ALA A 106 5.88 -5.28 4.15
CA ALA A 106 5.32 -6.62 4.04
C ALA A 106 3.84 -6.58 3.62
N PHE A 107 3.03 -5.74 4.27
CA PHE A 107 1.61 -5.58 3.92
C PHE A 107 1.37 -4.91 2.58
N ILE A 108 2.27 -4.03 2.11
CA ILE A 108 2.24 -3.54 0.72
C ILE A 108 2.38 -4.72 -0.25
N GLY A 109 3.32 -5.63 0.00
CA GLY A 109 3.49 -6.83 -0.82
C GLY A 109 2.26 -7.74 -0.80
N VAL A 110 1.70 -7.99 0.38
CA VAL A 110 0.47 -8.78 0.54
C VAL A 110 -0.70 -8.15 -0.23
N ASN A 111 -0.89 -6.85 -0.12
CA ASN A 111 -1.97 -6.14 -0.83
C ASN A 111 -1.81 -6.23 -2.35
N ARG A 112 -0.59 -6.08 -2.87
CA ARG A 112 -0.30 -6.22 -4.30
C ARG A 112 -0.55 -7.65 -4.79
N ALA A 113 -0.10 -8.65 -4.04
CA ALA A 113 -0.35 -10.06 -4.37
C ALA A 113 -1.86 -10.37 -4.36
N ASN A 114 -2.60 -9.90 -3.37
CA ASN A 114 -4.04 -10.08 -3.30
C ASN A 114 -4.78 -9.40 -4.47
N ALA A 115 -4.32 -8.23 -4.91
CA ALA A 115 -4.88 -7.57 -6.10
C ALA A 115 -4.69 -8.43 -7.36
N VAL A 116 -3.51 -9.00 -7.56
CA VAL A 116 -3.22 -9.92 -8.67
C VAL A 116 -4.12 -11.15 -8.60
N ILE A 117 -4.17 -11.83 -7.46
CA ILE A 117 -4.97 -13.06 -7.27
C ILE A 117 -6.45 -12.81 -7.54
N LYS A 118 -6.96 -11.64 -7.13
CA LYS A 118 -8.37 -11.30 -7.31
C LYS A 118 -8.72 -10.89 -8.73
N LYS A 119 -7.85 -10.10 -9.39
CA LYS A 119 -8.18 -9.43 -10.64
C LYS A 119 -7.79 -10.21 -11.90
N VAL A 120 -6.70 -10.96 -11.85
CA VAL A 120 -6.23 -11.73 -13.02
C VAL A 120 -7.22 -12.82 -13.46
N PRO A 121 -7.84 -13.61 -12.58
CA PRO A 121 -8.84 -14.59 -13.00
C PRO A 121 -10.07 -14.00 -13.69
N ASP A 122 -10.47 -12.79 -13.27
CA ASP A 122 -11.64 -12.08 -13.79
C ASP A 122 -11.34 -11.25 -15.04
N ALA A 123 -10.07 -11.01 -15.35
CA ALA A 123 -9.68 -10.38 -16.58
C ALA A 123 -9.99 -11.30 -17.77
N GLY A 124 -10.53 -10.74 -18.86
CA GLY A 124 -10.99 -11.48 -20.04
C GLY A 124 -9.92 -12.24 -20.84
N PHE A 125 -8.95 -12.81 -20.13
CA PHE A 125 -7.87 -13.62 -20.73
C PHE A 125 -8.38 -14.95 -21.26
N SER A 126 -7.78 -15.45 -22.34
CA SER A 126 -8.01 -16.80 -22.83
C SER A 126 -7.56 -17.84 -21.79
N GLN A 127 -8.07 -19.05 -21.87
CA GLN A 127 -7.65 -20.15 -20.97
C GLN A 127 -6.15 -20.45 -21.08
N GLU A 128 -5.58 -20.31 -22.27
CA GLU A 128 -4.15 -20.45 -22.53
C GLU A 128 -3.31 -19.38 -21.80
N GLN A 129 -3.85 -18.17 -21.62
CA GLN A 129 -3.19 -17.08 -20.90
C GLN A 129 -3.36 -17.18 -19.38
N LYS A 130 -4.29 -17.97 -18.91
CA LYS A 130 -4.55 -18.20 -17.46
C LYS A 130 -3.78 -19.39 -16.89
N GLY A 131 -3.30 -20.26 -17.76
CA GLY A 131 -2.61 -21.51 -17.45
C GLY A 131 -1.27 -21.39 -16.93
#